data_49bcc96d54d549cdfe81e208c82a9cbc
#
_entry.id   49bcc96d54d549cdfe81e208c82a9cbc
#
_cell.length_a   1.000
_cell.length_b   1.000
_cell.length_c   1.000
_cell.angle_alpha   90.00
_cell.angle_beta   90.00
_cell.angle_gamma   90.00
#
_symmetry.space_group_name_H-M   'P 1'
#
loop_
_entity.id
_entity.type
_entity.pdbx_description
1 polymer ?
#
loop_
_entity_poly.entity_id
_entity_poly.type
_entity_poly.pdbx_seq_one_letter_code
_entity_poly.pdbx_strand_id
1 'polypeptide(L)'
;MSHRDDYEPGVPSWIDTLQPDPEAAMAFYVALFGWEVAGPGPGGYLVGRLRGRDVAGIGSPPADGPAAPAWNTHVYVERADDAAQRARVAGGAVLVEPFDVLPAGRLAVLADPAGAALGVWEPRERKGAQLVNEPGAWAMSHLSTPDIDAAATFYGALFGWTTETFGEGAGALTMFRLPGYEGGEPQQPVSR
;
A
#
# COMPACT_ATOMS: atom_id res chain seq x y z
N MET A 1 -18.91 8.66 3.23
CA MET A 1 -18.54 8.23 1.85
C MET A 1 -17.03 8.09 1.81
N SER A 2 -16.55 6.94 1.42
CA SER A 2 -15.13 6.56 1.48
C SER A 2 -14.35 7.01 0.23
N HIS A 3 -14.74 8.14 -0.33
CA HIS A 3 -14.08 8.74 -1.49
C HIS A 3 -12.82 9.48 -1.08
N ARG A 4 -11.76 9.30 -1.85
CA ARG A 4 -10.47 9.96 -1.68
C ARG A 4 -10.06 10.63 -2.97
N ASP A 5 -9.70 11.90 -2.88
CA ASP A 5 -9.17 12.66 -4.00
C ASP A 5 -7.67 12.94 -3.83
N ASP A 6 -7.16 12.81 -2.59
CA ASP A 6 -5.75 12.96 -2.24
C ASP A 6 -5.42 12.20 -0.94
N TYR A 7 -4.12 12.12 -0.63
CA TYR A 7 -3.58 11.48 0.56
C TYR A 7 -2.49 12.35 1.19
N GLU A 8 -2.31 12.21 2.48
CA GLU A 8 -1.21 12.87 3.20
C GLU A 8 0.03 11.97 3.20
N PRO A 9 1.26 12.55 3.24
CA PRO A 9 2.48 11.77 3.39
C PRO A 9 2.43 10.87 4.64
N GLY A 10 2.86 9.62 4.47
CA GLY A 10 2.78 8.60 5.51
C GLY A 10 1.46 7.82 5.55
N VAL A 11 0.47 8.16 4.74
CA VAL A 11 -0.78 7.42 4.65
C VAL A 11 -0.69 6.34 3.57
N PRO A 12 -1.07 5.08 3.84
CA PRO A 12 -1.26 4.07 2.81
C PRO A 12 -2.28 4.55 1.78
N SER A 13 -1.89 4.59 0.51
CA SER A 13 -2.68 5.23 -0.55
C SER A 13 -3.10 4.30 -1.67
N TRP A 14 -2.42 3.17 -1.85
CA TRP A 14 -2.70 2.22 -2.92
C TRP A 14 -2.39 0.80 -2.51
N ILE A 15 -3.10 -0.13 -3.11
CA ILE A 15 -2.74 -1.55 -3.09
C ILE A 15 -2.66 -2.09 -4.51
N ASP A 16 -1.74 -3.00 -4.73
CA ASP A 16 -1.72 -3.81 -5.95
C ASP A 16 -1.28 -5.25 -5.67
N THR A 17 -1.46 -6.09 -6.67
CA THR A 17 -0.91 -7.44 -6.66
C THR A 17 -0.20 -7.71 -7.97
N LEU A 18 0.96 -8.37 -7.86
CA LEU A 18 1.72 -8.82 -9.01
C LEU A 18 1.41 -10.30 -9.27
N GLN A 19 0.89 -10.60 -10.45
CA GLN A 19 0.36 -11.92 -10.80
C GLN A 19 1.03 -12.45 -12.08
N PRO A 20 1.35 -13.75 -12.14
CA PRO A 20 1.90 -14.35 -13.38
C PRO A 20 0.97 -14.19 -14.57
N ASP A 21 -0.34 -14.16 -14.34
CA ASP A 21 -1.39 -13.91 -15.32
C ASP A 21 -2.32 -12.79 -14.78
N PRO A 22 -2.01 -11.52 -15.07
CA PRO A 22 -2.82 -10.39 -14.60
C PRO A 22 -4.26 -10.39 -15.14
N GLU A 23 -4.48 -10.91 -16.34
CA GLU A 23 -5.82 -10.95 -16.95
C GLU A 23 -6.71 -11.98 -16.22
N ALA A 24 -6.19 -13.18 -15.96
CA ALA A 24 -6.91 -14.18 -15.18
C ALA A 24 -7.16 -13.71 -13.74
N ALA A 25 -6.18 -13.06 -13.10
CA ALA A 25 -6.36 -12.47 -11.78
C ALA A 25 -7.42 -11.38 -11.78
N MET A 26 -7.40 -10.48 -12.77
CA MET A 26 -8.42 -9.44 -12.90
C MET A 26 -9.82 -10.04 -13.10
N ALA A 27 -9.95 -11.06 -13.95
CA ALA A 27 -11.22 -11.76 -14.17
C ALA A 27 -11.78 -12.35 -12.86
N PHE A 28 -10.90 -12.92 -12.02
CA PHE A 28 -11.27 -13.41 -10.70
C PHE A 28 -11.83 -12.30 -9.79
N TYR A 29 -11.13 -11.16 -9.70
CA TYR A 29 -11.56 -10.05 -8.83
C TYR A 29 -12.80 -9.33 -9.39
N VAL A 30 -12.96 -9.25 -10.70
CA VAL A 30 -14.20 -8.79 -11.34
C VAL A 30 -15.38 -9.66 -10.92
N ALA A 31 -15.23 -10.99 -10.98
CA ALA A 31 -16.29 -11.89 -10.56
C ALA A 31 -16.58 -11.85 -9.04
N LEU A 32 -15.53 -11.64 -8.22
CA LEU A 32 -15.65 -11.63 -6.76
C LEU A 32 -16.23 -10.32 -6.22
N PHE A 33 -15.76 -9.17 -6.73
CA PHE A 33 -16.05 -7.85 -6.17
C PHE A 33 -16.91 -6.96 -7.10
N GLY A 34 -17.20 -7.41 -8.31
CA GLY A 34 -17.92 -6.61 -9.29
C GLY A 34 -17.10 -5.45 -9.85
N TRP A 35 -15.78 -5.60 -9.91
CA TRP A 35 -14.92 -4.54 -10.44
C TRP A 35 -15.10 -4.36 -11.95
N GLU A 36 -14.96 -3.11 -12.39
CA GLU A 36 -14.75 -2.72 -13.78
C GLU A 36 -13.24 -2.68 -14.05
N VAL A 37 -12.82 -2.96 -15.29
CA VAL A 37 -11.40 -2.98 -15.66
C VAL A 37 -11.05 -1.71 -16.44
N ALA A 38 -9.99 -1.03 -16.02
CA ALA A 38 -9.35 0.02 -16.78
C ALA A 38 -7.91 -0.37 -17.15
N GLY A 39 -7.53 -0.06 -18.36
CA GLY A 39 -6.22 -0.41 -18.92
C GLY A 39 -6.35 -1.30 -20.16
N PRO A 40 -5.25 -1.95 -20.62
CA PRO A 40 -3.94 -1.94 -19.96
C PRO A 40 -3.22 -0.60 -20.06
N GLY A 41 -2.60 -0.21 -18.94
CA GLY A 41 -1.65 0.87 -18.88
C GLY A 41 -0.23 0.42 -19.24
N PRO A 42 0.80 1.26 -18.97
CA PRO A 42 2.20 0.90 -19.20
C PRO A 42 2.57 -0.42 -18.53
N GLY A 43 3.31 -1.27 -19.25
CA GLY A 43 3.72 -2.59 -18.76
C GLY A 43 2.57 -3.61 -18.59
N GLY A 44 1.40 -3.36 -19.20
CA GLY A 44 0.25 -4.26 -19.06
C GLY A 44 -0.51 -4.12 -17.73
N TYR A 45 -0.25 -3.06 -16.96
CA TYR A 45 -0.87 -2.85 -15.66
C TYR A 45 -2.37 -2.56 -15.80
N LEU A 46 -3.17 -3.32 -15.06
CA LEU A 46 -4.63 -3.22 -15.02
C LEU A 46 -5.07 -2.51 -13.74
N VAL A 47 -6.15 -1.75 -13.81
CA VAL A 47 -6.74 -1.08 -12.66
C VAL A 47 -8.17 -1.56 -12.48
N GLY A 48 -8.46 -2.10 -11.30
CA GLY A 48 -9.81 -2.41 -10.86
C GLY A 48 -10.51 -1.13 -10.44
N ARG A 49 -11.74 -0.97 -10.91
CA ARG A 49 -12.62 0.14 -10.55
C ARG A 49 -13.91 -0.37 -9.93
N LEU A 50 -14.40 0.37 -8.99
CA LEU A 50 -15.72 0.16 -8.43
C LEU A 50 -16.52 1.46 -8.53
N ARG A 51 -17.64 1.42 -9.26
CA ARG A 51 -18.46 2.61 -9.55
C ARG A 51 -17.64 3.73 -10.20
N GLY A 52 -16.81 3.34 -11.18
CA GLY A 52 -15.96 4.25 -11.94
C GLY A 52 -14.74 4.81 -11.19
N ARG A 53 -14.47 4.34 -9.94
CA ARG A 53 -13.36 4.81 -9.09
C ARG A 53 -12.29 3.75 -8.94
N ASP A 54 -11.03 4.16 -9.02
CA ASP A 54 -9.88 3.28 -8.88
C ASP A 54 -9.80 2.72 -7.45
N VAL A 55 -9.69 1.38 -7.31
CA VAL A 55 -9.66 0.71 -6.00
C VAL A 55 -8.39 -0.12 -5.78
N ALA A 56 -7.82 -0.73 -6.80
CA ALA A 56 -6.61 -1.55 -6.71
C ALA A 56 -5.96 -1.75 -8.07
N GLY A 57 -4.70 -2.19 -8.07
CA GLY A 57 -3.95 -2.52 -9.26
C GLY A 57 -3.63 -4.00 -9.41
N ILE A 58 -3.44 -4.45 -10.64
CA ILE A 58 -2.93 -5.78 -10.97
C ILE A 58 -1.89 -5.65 -12.07
N GLY A 59 -0.69 -6.15 -11.81
CA GLY A 59 0.43 -6.14 -12.75
C GLY A 59 1.11 -7.48 -12.87
N SER A 60 2.10 -7.54 -13.75
CA SER A 60 3.02 -8.69 -13.85
C SER A 60 4.21 -8.49 -12.93
N PRO A 61 4.75 -9.54 -12.31
CA PRO A 61 6.00 -9.45 -11.59
C PRO A 61 7.15 -9.15 -12.58
N PRO A 62 8.21 -8.48 -12.14
CA PRO A 62 9.44 -8.39 -12.94
C PRO A 62 9.99 -9.80 -13.18
N ALA A 63 10.77 -9.97 -14.27
CA ALA A 63 11.29 -11.28 -14.69
C ALA A 63 12.06 -12.03 -13.58
N ASP A 64 12.77 -11.28 -12.73
CA ASP A 64 13.52 -11.79 -11.58
C ASP A 64 12.80 -11.54 -10.25
N GLY A 65 11.51 -11.25 -10.29
CA GLY A 65 10.70 -10.95 -9.11
C GLY A 65 10.29 -12.17 -8.30
N PRO A 66 9.66 -11.98 -7.14
CA PRO A 66 9.20 -13.09 -6.30
C PRO A 66 8.19 -13.96 -7.05
N ALA A 67 8.35 -15.27 -6.93
CA ALA A 67 7.52 -16.24 -7.65
C ALA A 67 6.08 -16.34 -7.10
N ALA A 68 5.84 -15.89 -5.87
CA ALA A 68 4.54 -15.99 -5.21
C ALA A 68 3.74 -14.70 -5.35
N PRO A 69 2.49 -14.77 -5.83
CA PRO A 69 1.60 -13.61 -5.84
C PRO A 69 1.38 -13.08 -4.43
N ALA A 70 1.46 -11.77 -4.27
CA ALA A 70 1.19 -11.10 -3.01
C ALA A 70 0.50 -9.75 -3.26
N TRP A 71 -0.30 -9.32 -2.30
CA TRP A 71 -0.79 -7.95 -2.25
C TRP A 71 0.27 -7.05 -1.63
N ASN A 72 0.56 -5.95 -2.30
CA ASN A 72 1.48 -4.93 -1.83
C ASN A 72 0.71 -3.70 -1.38
N THR A 73 1.16 -3.08 -0.31
CA THR A 73 0.66 -1.77 0.14
C THR A 73 1.67 -0.71 -0.24
N HIS A 74 1.18 0.39 -0.80
CA HIS A 74 1.99 1.56 -1.14
C HIS A 74 1.61 2.71 -0.23
N VAL A 75 2.63 3.29 0.41
CA VAL A 75 2.47 4.45 1.30
C VAL A 75 2.83 5.71 0.52
N TYR A 76 1.96 6.72 0.57
CA TYR A 76 2.22 8.03 -0.02
C TYR A 76 3.41 8.69 0.65
N VAL A 77 4.35 9.20 -0.13
CA VAL A 77 5.52 9.94 0.33
C VAL A 77 5.73 11.19 -0.53
N GLU A 78 6.30 12.24 0.04
CA GLU A 78 6.65 13.45 -0.71
C GLU A 78 7.75 13.16 -1.75
N ARG A 79 8.75 12.34 -1.38
CA ARG A 79 9.87 11.96 -2.23
C ARG A 79 10.27 10.50 -2.01
N ALA A 80 10.20 9.72 -3.08
CA ALA A 80 10.55 8.30 -3.03
C ALA A 80 12.04 8.07 -2.73
N ASP A 81 12.93 8.94 -3.24
CA ASP A 81 14.37 8.86 -2.98
C ASP A 81 14.70 9.07 -1.51
N ASP A 82 14.06 10.05 -0.86
CA ASP A 82 14.27 10.33 0.57
C ASP A 82 13.73 9.19 1.45
N ALA A 83 12.59 8.60 1.06
CA ALA A 83 12.02 7.43 1.75
C ALA A 83 12.95 6.22 1.64
N ALA A 84 13.51 5.96 0.45
CA ALA A 84 14.49 4.89 0.24
C ALA A 84 15.74 5.10 1.11
N GLN A 85 16.24 6.33 1.19
CA GLN A 85 17.38 6.64 2.05
C GLN A 85 17.06 6.45 3.54
N ARG A 86 15.90 6.92 4.00
CA ARG A 86 15.46 6.70 5.41
C ARG A 86 15.31 5.22 5.74
N ALA A 87 14.78 4.41 4.80
CA ALA A 87 14.64 2.97 5.00
C ALA A 87 15.99 2.29 5.27
N ARG A 88 17.04 2.64 4.49
CA ARG A 88 18.40 2.12 4.72
C ARG A 88 18.93 2.51 6.09
N VAL A 89 18.76 3.77 6.49
CA VAL A 89 19.22 4.28 7.78
C VAL A 89 18.49 3.61 8.94
N ALA A 90 17.20 3.28 8.75
CA ALA A 90 16.37 2.60 9.75
C ALA A 90 16.57 1.08 9.81
N GLY A 91 17.55 0.52 9.08
CA GLY A 91 17.88 -0.91 9.11
C GLY A 91 17.06 -1.79 8.18
N GLY A 92 16.26 -1.21 7.30
CA GLY A 92 15.57 -1.91 6.22
C GLY A 92 16.40 -2.03 4.95
N ALA A 93 15.79 -2.52 3.88
CA ALA A 93 16.42 -2.66 2.57
C ALA A 93 15.62 -1.92 1.49
N VAL A 94 16.28 -1.57 0.39
CA VAL A 94 15.65 -1.12 -0.84
C VAL A 94 15.70 -2.28 -1.82
N LEU A 95 14.54 -2.87 -2.10
CA LEU A 95 14.39 -4.00 -3.01
C LEU A 95 14.36 -3.54 -4.47
N VAL A 96 13.72 -2.39 -4.73
CA VAL A 96 13.69 -1.74 -6.02
C VAL A 96 13.98 -0.26 -5.81
N GLU A 97 15.04 0.23 -6.45
CA GLU A 97 15.43 1.64 -6.40
C GLU A 97 14.32 2.54 -6.95
N PRO A 98 14.23 3.81 -6.48
CA PRO A 98 13.24 4.73 -6.96
C PRO A 98 13.28 4.91 -8.48
N PHE A 99 12.15 4.68 -9.16
CA PHE A 99 12.01 4.83 -10.61
C PHE A 99 10.70 5.50 -10.98
N ASP A 100 10.70 6.17 -12.14
CA ASP A 100 9.52 6.88 -12.63
C ASP A 100 8.53 5.94 -13.32
N VAL A 101 7.26 6.04 -12.91
CA VAL A 101 6.09 5.42 -13.55
C VAL A 101 5.30 6.54 -14.22
N LEU A 102 5.79 7.01 -15.38
CA LEU A 102 5.20 8.18 -16.04
C LEU A 102 3.88 7.85 -16.76
N PRO A 103 2.89 8.76 -16.70
CA PRO A 103 2.90 10.04 -15.99
C PRO A 103 2.40 9.95 -14.53
N ALA A 104 2.18 8.74 -14.02
CA ALA A 104 1.47 8.47 -12.76
C ALA A 104 2.19 8.94 -11.51
N GLY A 105 3.50 8.69 -11.40
CA GLY A 105 4.28 9.02 -10.20
C GLY A 105 5.68 8.40 -10.21
N ARG A 106 6.28 8.25 -9.01
CA ARG A 106 7.56 7.60 -8.77
C ARG A 106 7.43 6.58 -7.66
N LEU A 107 7.97 5.37 -7.87
CA LEU A 107 7.83 4.21 -7.01
C LEU A 107 9.20 3.75 -6.52
N ALA A 108 9.28 3.32 -5.27
CA ALA A 108 10.32 2.43 -4.80
C ALA A 108 9.70 1.27 -4.02
N VAL A 109 10.38 0.13 -3.96
CA VAL A 109 9.97 -1.01 -3.13
C VAL A 109 11.02 -1.21 -2.05
N LEU A 110 10.56 -1.22 -0.82
CA LEU A 110 11.37 -1.33 0.38
C LEU A 110 11.06 -2.64 1.10
N ALA A 111 11.95 -3.06 2.00
CA ALA A 111 11.66 -4.10 2.96
C ALA A 111 11.99 -3.59 4.37
N ASP A 112 11.17 -3.96 5.34
CA ASP A 112 11.46 -3.73 6.75
C ASP A 112 12.57 -4.68 7.23
N PRO A 113 13.09 -4.52 8.46
CA PRO A 113 14.15 -5.39 9.01
C PRO A 113 13.80 -6.87 9.07
N ALA A 114 12.51 -7.23 9.10
CA ALA A 114 12.02 -8.61 9.06
C ALA A 114 11.83 -9.16 7.65
N GLY A 115 11.99 -8.31 6.61
CA GLY A 115 11.85 -8.66 5.20
C GLY A 115 10.45 -8.42 4.63
N ALA A 116 9.53 -7.80 5.37
CA ALA A 116 8.22 -7.47 4.83
C ALA A 116 8.32 -6.35 3.79
N ALA A 117 7.86 -6.63 2.56
CA ALA A 117 7.92 -5.70 1.46
C ALA A 117 6.78 -4.67 1.51
N LEU A 118 7.08 -3.43 1.13
CA LEU A 118 6.11 -2.35 0.95
C LEU A 118 6.56 -1.41 -0.17
N GLY A 119 5.61 -0.80 -0.87
CA GLY A 119 5.87 0.27 -1.82
C GLY A 119 5.88 1.64 -1.13
N VAL A 120 6.68 2.57 -1.64
CA VAL A 120 6.52 4.00 -1.36
C VAL A 120 6.21 4.71 -2.66
N TRP A 121 5.18 5.54 -2.64
CA TRP A 121 4.63 6.19 -3.81
C TRP A 121 4.74 7.71 -3.70
N GLU A 122 5.51 8.31 -4.60
CA GLU A 122 5.56 9.76 -4.82
C GLU A 122 4.61 10.09 -5.98
N PRO A 123 3.42 10.64 -5.71
CA PRO A 123 2.39 10.79 -6.73
C PRO A 123 2.66 11.97 -7.65
N ARG A 124 2.22 11.82 -8.90
CA ARG A 124 2.06 12.91 -9.87
C ARG A 124 0.59 12.98 -10.27
N GLU A 125 0.21 12.36 -11.39
CA GLU A 125 -1.20 12.34 -11.83
C GLU A 125 -2.06 11.35 -11.03
N ARG A 126 -1.46 10.24 -10.55
CA ARG A 126 -2.19 9.22 -9.79
C ARG A 126 -1.91 9.34 -8.30
N LYS A 127 -2.92 9.75 -7.55
CA LYS A 127 -2.82 10.00 -6.11
C LYS A 127 -2.95 8.74 -5.26
N GLY A 128 -3.72 7.76 -5.71
CA GLY A 128 -4.00 6.53 -4.98
C GLY A 128 -5.39 5.98 -5.27
N ALA A 129 -5.89 5.14 -4.36
CA ALA A 129 -7.23 4.60 -4.43
C ALA A 129 -8.28 5.71 -4.23
N GLN A 130 -9.25 5.77 -5.11
CA GLN A 130 -10.31 6.77 -5.08
C GLN A 130 -11.52 6.35 -4.26
N LEU A 131 -11.56 5.06 -3.91
CA LEU A 131 -12.59 4.48 -3.06
C LEU A 131 -11.95 3.46 -2.13
N VAL A 132 -12.19 3.62 -0.82
CA VAL A 132 -11.65 2.77 0.24
C VAL A 132 -12.74 2.51 1.30
N ASN A 133 -12.55 1.50 2.16
CA ASN A 133 -13.42 1.22 3.30
C ASN A 133 -14.90 0.95 2.95
N GLU A 134 -15.14 0.36 1.79
CA GLU A 134 -16.45 -0.08 1.36
C GLU A 134 -16.39 -1.53 0.88
N PRO A 135 -17.54 -2.24 0.82
CA PRO A 135 -17.57 -3.59 0.25
C PRO A 135 -16.98 -3.61 -1.17
N GLY A 136 -16.05 -4.52 -1.41
CA GLY A 136 -15.33 -4.64 -2.68
C GLY A 136 -14.17 -3.66 -2.87
N ALA A 137 -13.88 -2.79 -1.92
CA ALA A 137 -12.70 -1.91 -1.91
C ALA A 137 -11.73 -2.28 -0.79
N TRP A 138 -10.52 -1.76 -0.85
CA TRP A 138 -9.52 -1.93 0.19
C TRP A 138 -9.94 -1.24 1.49
N ALA A 139 -9.80 -1.93 2.62
CA ALA A 139 -10.15 -1.43 3.92
C ALA A 139 -8.96 -1.34 4.89
N MET A 140 -8.03 -2.30 4.82
CA MET A 140 -6.91 -2.38 5.77
C MET A 140 -5.75 -3.14 5.18
N SER A 141 -4.53 -2.75 5.54
CA SER A 141 -3.32 -3.55 5.36
C SER A 141 -2.90 -4.16 6.70
N HIS A 142 -2.39 -5.37 6.65
CA HIS A 142 -1.93 -6.10 7.82
C HIS A 142 -0.47 -6.50 7.66
N LEU A 143 0.33 -6.24 8.69
CA LEU A 143 1.72 -6.70 8.78
C LEU A 143 1.79 -7.92 9.68
N SER A 144 2.34 -9.02 9.16
CA SER A 144 2.75 -10.17 9.95
C SER A 144 4.25 -10.07 10.22
N THR A 145 4.63 -9.89 11.46
CA THR A 145 6.04 -9.77 11.87
C THR A 145 6.31 -10.57 13.13
N PRO A 146 7.49 -11.18 13.23
CA PRO A 146 7.92 -11.84 14.48
C PRO A 146 8.40 -10.84 15.54
N ASP A 147 8.66 -9.58 15.17
CA ASP A 147 9.21 -8.54 16.05
C ASP A 147 8.48 -7.20 15.83
N ILE A 148 7.47 -6.96 16.66
CA ILE A 148 6.65 -5.75 16.57
C ILE A 148 7.43 -4.50 17.00
N ASP A 149 8.40 -4.62 17.90
CA ASP A 149 9.17 -3.47 18.39
C ASP A 149 10.16 -2.99 17.33
N ALA A 150 10.81 -3.92 16.62
CA ALA A 150 11.63 -3.59 15.46
C ALA A 150 10.79 -2.96 14.33
N ALA A 151 9.60 -3.49 14.06
CA ALA A 151 8.69 -2.92 13.09
C ALA A 151 8.23 -1.50 13.50
N ALA A 152 7.86 -1.30 14.78
CA ALA A 152 7.46 0.02 15.30
C ALA A 152 8.59 1.04 15.15
N THR A 153 9.82 0.64 15.44
CA THR A 153 11.01 1.50 15.28
C THR A 153 11.22 1.86 13.82
N PHE A 154 11.16 0.89 12.91
CA PHE A 154 11.37 1.09 11.48
C PHE A 154 10.29 2.00 10.87
N TYR A 155 9.02 1.65 11.05
CA TYR A 155 7.92 2.44 10.46
C TYR A 155 7.77 3.81 11.13
N GLY A 156 8.12 3.93 12.41
CA GLY A 156 8.23 5.21 13.10
C GLY A 156 9.29 6.13 12.48
N ALA A 157 10.48 5.60 12.21
CA ALA A 157 11.55 6.34 11.54
C ALA A 157 11.23 6.69 10.07
N LEU A 158 10.50 5.81 9.38
CA LEU A 158 10.20 5.97 7.96
C LEU A 158 9.05 6.95 7.71
N PHE A 159 7.96 6.82 8.46
CA PHE A 159 6.70 7.53 8.22
C PHE A 159 6.22 8.40 9.40
N GLY A 160 6.92 8.37 10.53
CA GLY A 160 6.47 9.04 11.75
C GLY A 160 5.33 8.32 12.46
N TRP A 161 5.09 7.06 12.14
CA TRP A 161 4.01 6.30 12.77
C TRP A 161 4.31 6.00 14.23
N THR A 162 3.27 6.03 15.03
CA THR A 162 3.25 5.53 16.42
C THR A 162 2.44 4.25 16.49
N THR A 163 2.55 3.50 17.58
CA THR A 163 1.80 2.27 17.80
C THR A 163 0.85 2.39 18.98
N GLU A 164 -0.28 1.71 18.88
CA GLU A 164 -1.21 1.49 19.98
C GLU A 164 -1.63 0.03 20.00
N THR A 165 -1.53 -0.62 21.16
CA THR A 165 -1.85 -2.04 21.32
C THR A 165 -3.17 -2.21 22.07
N PHE A 166 -4.06 -3.03 21.52
CA PHE A 166 -5.37 -3.38 22.06
C PHE A 166 -5.37 -4.85 22.47
N GLY A 167 -5.93 -5.13 23.63
CA GLY A 167 -5.99 -6.49 24.17
C GLY A 167 -4.68 -6.92 24.82
N GLU A 168 -4.62 -8.19 25.22
CA GLU A 168 -3.48 -8.79 25.92
C GLU A 168 -3.15 -10.19 25.38
N GLY A 169 -1.90 -10.64 25.59
CA GLY A 169 -1.46 -11.98 25.22
C GLY A 169 -1.49 -12.24 23.72
N ALA A 170 -1.75 -13.48 23.33
CA ALA A 170 -1.74 -13.92 21.92
C ALA A 170 -2.84 -13.31 21.03
N GLY A 171 -3.82 -12.64 21.65
CA GLY A 171 -4.90 -11.93 20.93
C GLY A 171 -4.68 -10.42 20.85
N ALA A 172 -3.52 -9.91 21.30
CA ALA A 172 -3.22 -8.49 21.22
C ALA A 172 -3.08 -8.06 19.75
N LEU A 173 -3.67 -6.91 19.41
CA LEU A 173 -3.57 -6.26 18.11
C LEU A 173 -2.83 -4.94 18.26
N THR A 174 -1.74 -4.77 17.54
CA THR A 174 -1.02 -3.49 17.49
C THR A 174 -1.38 -2.75 16.21
N MET A 175 -1.85 -1.52 16.36
CA MET A 175 -2.19 -0.64 15.24
C MET A 175 -1.12 0.43 15.08
N PHE A 176 -0.69 0.64 13.83
CA PHE A 176 0.13 1.79 13.46
C PHE A 176 -0.76 3.00 13.19
N ARG A 177 -0.31 4.16 13.62
CA ARG A 177 -1.02 5.43 13.50
C ARG A 177 -0.10 6.55 13.05
N LEU A 178 -0.59 7.35 12.11
CA LEU A 178 0.04 8.63 11.79
C LEU A 178 -0.52 9.69 12.75
N PRO A 179 0.30 10.29 13.64
CA PRO A 179 -0.17 11.31 14.56
C PRO A 179 -0.82 12.49 13.84
N GLY A 180 -1.99 12.92 14.34
CA GLY A 180 -2.75 14.02 13.74
C GLY A 180 -3.61 13.63 12.54
N TYR A 181 -3.47 12.42 12.02
CA TYR A 181 -4.33 11.93 10.95
C TYR A 181 -5.63 11.33 11.52
N GLU A 182 -6.74 11.92 11.13
CA GLU A 182 -8.08 11.49 11.57
C GLU A 182 -8.79 10.75 10.45
N GLY A 183 -8.22 9.91 9.69
CA GLY A 183 -8.83 9.05 8.67
C GLY A 183 -10.05 9.55 7.88
N GLY A 184 -10.71 10.57 8.33
CA GLY A 184 -11.78 11.30 7.67
C GLY A 184 -13.11 10.55 7.48
N GLU A 185 -13.23 9.31 7.96
CA GLU A 185 -14.43 8.49 7.77
C GLU A 185 -15.00 8.06 9.13
N PRO A 186 -16.27 8.39 9.41
CA PRO A 186 -16.91 8.04 10.67
C PRO A 186 -17.00 6.54 10.94
N GLN A 187 -16.95 5.72 9.90
CA GLN A 187 -17.02 4.26 10.03
C GLN A 187 -15.65 3.62 10.23
N GLN A 188 -14.58 4.33 10.00
CA GLN A 188 -13.30 3.83 10.48
C GLN A 188 -13.31 3.97 11.99
N PRO A 189 -12.96 2.93 12.73
CA PRO A 189 -12.56 3.09 14.10
C PRO A 189 -11.23 3.81 14.10
N VAL A 190 -11.23 5.03 13.62
CA VAL A 190 -10.18 5.96 13.94
C VAL A 190 -10.27 6.04 15.41
N SER A 191 -9.36 5.48 16.02
CA SER A 191 -9.11 5.66 17.40
C SER A 191 -9.27 7.11 17.77
N ARG A 192 -10.26 7.34 18.50
CA ARG A 192 -10.40 8.54 19.29
C ARG A 192 -9.47 8.46 20.48
#